data_d62edb8ea00a4237f910cba44d92d6e2
#
_entry.id   d62edb8ea00a4237f910cba44d92d6e2
#
_cell.length_a   1.000
_cell.length_b   1.000
_cell.length_c   1.000
_cell.angle_alpha   90.00
_cell.angle_beta   90.00
_cell.angle_gamma   90.00
#
_symmetry.space_group_name_H-M   'P 1'
#
loop_
_entity.id
_entity.type
_entity.pdbx_description
1 polymer ?
#
loop_
_entity_poly.entity_id
_entity_poly.type
_entity_poly.pdbx_seq_one_letter_code
_entity_poly.pdbx_strand_id
1 'polypeptide(L)'
;MRSNRSSLQSQLVKTTMWSSIVVGLLALSLLTIFSIYHNMSVQDEIMDEISDTLLVSDLSKHSMKQFDELSDEFDIQYELLDTGQVLTHSHTYQHELFEKGNLSEGFSYFWFDGQLWRSLAAQQEDSELQVEVFQPISTRIEEVLKALAGYSGLMVLFWLLQWVIVSWRTEQQLAALNLLSKRIAQKTASNLEPIQEPDVITEIQPVIDALNQLLARLQRALVAEQRFTADASHELRS
;
A
#
# COMPACT_ATOMS: atom_id res chain seq x y z
N MET A 1 3.52 11.15 -40.46
CA MET A 1 2.82 10.96 -39.17
C MET A 1 2.98 9.51 -38.74
N ARG A 2 3.92 9.18 -37.85
CA ARG A 2 4.03 7.85 -37.24
C ARG A 2 2.92 7.72 -36.22
N SER A 3 1.87 6.97 -36.56
CA SER A 3 0.84 6.54 -35.62
C SER A 3 1.55 5.86 -34.43
N ASN A 4 1.43 6.47 -33.27
CA ASN A 4 1.95 5.94 -31.99
C ASN A 4 1.02 4.78 -31.56
N ARG A 5 1.14 3.63 -32.27
CA ARG A 5 0.45 2.40 -31.89
C ARG A 5 1.20 1.86 -30.66
N SER A 6 0.77 2.33 -29.47
CA SER A 6 1.17 1.68 -28.23
C SER A 6 0.83 0.19 -28.36
N SER A 7 1.81 -0.69 -28.15
CA SER A 7 1.55 -2.12 -28.21
C SER A 7 0.48 -2.49 -27.18
N LEU A 8 -0.38 -3.42 -27.50
CA LEU A 8 -1.45 -3.91 -26.60
C LEU A 8 -0.86 -4.31 -25.23
N GLN A 9 0.34 -4.86 -25.23
CA GLN A 9 1.16 -5.13 -24.06
C GLN A 9 1.36 -3.87 -23.19
N SER A 10 1.84 -2.78 -23.80
CA SER A 10 2.10 -1.54 -23.06
C SER A 10 0.84 -0.93 -22.46
N GLN A 11 -0.31 -1.08 -23.14
CA GLN A 11 -1.59 -0.60 -22.62
C GLN A 11 -2.05 -1.44 -21.43
N LEU A 12 -2.01 -2.77 -21.52
CA LEU A 12 -2.41 -3.66 -20.45
C LEU A 12 -1.55 -3.46 -19.18
N VAL A 13 -0.24 -3.44 -19.35
CA VAL A 13 0.69 -3.18 -18.22
C VAL A 13 0.41 -1.83 -17.58
N LYS A 14 0.26 -0.76 -18.39
CA LYS A 14 -0.04 0.58 -17.86
C LYS A 14 -1.36 0.64 -17.11
N THR A 15 -2.42 0.05 -17.66
CA THR A 15 -3.75 0.08 -17.01
C THR A 15 -3.73 -0.66 -15.68
N THR A 16 -3.09 -1.84 -15.65
CA THR A 16 -2.96 -2.63 -14.42
C THR A 16 -2.12 -1.88 -13.38
N MET A 17 -1.01 -1.27 -13.79
CA MET A 17 -0.17 -0.48 -12.89
C MET A 17 -0.91 0.75 -12.36
N TRP A 18 -1.64 1.49 -13.21
CA TRP A 18 -2.42 2.64 -12.78
C TRP A 18 -3.48 2.27 -11.74
N SER A 19 -4.24 1.21 -11.99
CA SER A 19 -5.26 0.77 -11.03
C SER A 19 -4.63 0.36 -9.69
N SER A 20 -3.51 -0.34 -9.73
CA SER A 20 -2.76 -0.75 -8.53
C SER A 20 -2.20 0.45 -7.76
N ILE A 21 -1.68 1.47 -8.46
CA ILE A 21 -1.19 2.70 -7.82
C ILE A 21 -2.33 3.44 -7.12
N VAL A 22 -3.48 3.58 -7.77
CA VAL A 22 -4.65 4.24 -7.17
C VAL A 22 -5.12 3.51 -5.91
N VAL A 23 -5.27 2.18 -5.99
CA VAL A 23 -5.67 1.36 -4.84
C VAL A 23 -4.62 1.43 -3.72
N GLY A 24 -3.34 1.39 -4.07
CA GLY A 24 -2.24 1.50 -3.12
C GLY A 24 -2.20 2.85 -2.40
N LEU A 25 -2.38 3.96 -3.13
CA LEU A 25 -2.46 5.30 -2.53
C LEU A 25 -3.65 5.43 -1.58
N LEU A 26 -4.79 4.85 -1.95
CA LEU A 26 -5.97 4.83 -1.09
C LEU A 26 -5.71 4.02 0.19
N ALA A 27 -5.11 2.85 0.06
CA ALA A 27 -4.72 2.02 1.21
C ALA A 27 -3.70 2.75 2.11
N LEU A 28 -2.70 3.43 1.53
CA LEU A 28 -1.72 4.22 2.28
C LEU A 28 -2.39 5.37 3.03
N SER A 29 -3.35 6.06 2.40
CA SER A 29 -4.12 7.13 3.06
C SER A 29 -4.91 6.61 4.27
N LEU A 30 -5.57 5.47 4.13
CA LEU A 30 -6.31 4.83 5.24
C LEU A 30 -5.37 4.40 6.36
N LEU A 31 -4.23 3.79 6.02
CA LEU A 31 -3.20 3.41 6.99
C LEU A 31 -2.64 4.63 7.73
N THR A 32 -2.43 5.75 7.02
CA THR A 32 -1.96 7.00 7.64
C THR A 32 -2.97 7.54 8.65
N ILE A 33 -4.24 7.61 8.28
CA ILE A 33 -5.31 8.07 9.19
C ILE A 33 -5.40 7.15 10.42
N PHE A 34 -5.37 5.83 10.19
CA PHE A 34 -5.38 4.84 11.26
C PHE A 34 -4.16 4.97 12.17
N SER A 35 -2.96 5.14 11.60
CA SER A 35 -1.70 5.28 12.34
C SER A 35 -1.71 6.54 13.22
N ILE A 36 -2.19 7.67 12.69
CA ILE A 36 -2.33 8.92 13.47
C ILE A 36 -3.28 8.69 14.64
N TYR A 37 -4.47 8.16 14.38
CA TYR A 37 -5.47 7.94 15.43
C TYR A 37 -4.97 6.99 16.51
N HIS A 38 -4.36 5.86 16.08
CA HIS A 38 -3.84 4.85 17.00
C HIS A 38 -2.67 5.39 17.83
N ASN A 39 -1.70 6.09 17.20
CA ASN A 39 -0.58 6.68 17.92
C ASN A 39 -1.05 7.72 18.94
N MET A 40 -1.98 8.61 18.57
CA MET A 40 -2.54 9.59 19.52
C MET A 40 -3.19 8.92 20.73
N SER A 41 -3.97 7.85 20.50
CA SER A 41 -4.63 7.11 21.58
C SER A 41 -3.66 6.40 22.50
N VAL A 42 -2.64 5.73 21.94
CA VAL A 42 -1.61 5.02 22.71
C VAL A 42 -0.77 5.99 23.54
N GLN A 43 -0.40 7.14 22.98
CA GLN A 43 0.39 8.13 23.69
C GLN A 43 -0.42 8.80 24.83
N ASP A 44 -1.71 9.03 24.63
CA ASP A 44 -2.60 9.51 25.69
C ASP A 44 -2.73 8.46 26.80
N GLU A 45 -2.84 7.16 26.48
CA GLU A 45 -2.89 6.07 27.46
C GLU A 45 -1.57 5.97 28.25
N ILE A 46 -0.41 6.18 27.62
CA ILE A 46 0.89 6.22 28.32
C ILE A 46 0.94 7.41 29.30
N MET A 47 0.48 8.59 28.89
CA MET A 47 0.43 9.77 29.78
C MET A 47 -0.48 9.51 30.98
N ASP A 48 -1.61 8.87 30.78
CA ASP A 48 -2.58 8.51 31.83
C ASP A 48 -1.99 7.50 32.82
N GLU A 49 -1.36 6.43 32.31
CA GLU A 49 -0.66 5.42 33.14
C GLU A 49 0.49 6.01 33.95
N ILE A 50 1.27 6.93 33.38
CA ILE A 50 2.33 7.66 34.10
C ILE A 50 1.70 8.50 35.21
N SER A 51 0.63 9.24 34.93
CA SER A 51 -0.08 10.06 35.87
C SER A 51 -0.64 9.23 37.05
N ASP A 52 -1.37 8.17 36.76
CA ASP A 52 -1.95 7.28 37.77
C ASP A 52 -0.87 6.64 38.65
N THR A 53 0.23 6.20 38.02
CA THR A 53 1.31 5.56 38.76
C THR A 53 2.06 6.56 39.64
N LEU A 54 2.26 7.80 39.21
CA LEU A 54 2.88 8.86 40.03
C LEU A 54 2.00 9.21 41.26
N LEU A 55 0.66 9.24 41.09
CA LEU A 55 -0.26 9.54 42.16
C LEU A 55 -0.35 8.43 43.23
N VAL A 56 -0.11 7.16 42.84
CA VAL A 56 -0.24 5.99 43.74
C VAL A 56 1.11 5.50 44.29
N SER A 57 2.22 5.80 43.60
CA SER A 57 3.53 5.24 43.92
C SER A 57 4.16 5.82 45.19
N ASP A 58 4.73 4.95 45.97
CA ASP A 58 5.73 5.34 47.00
C ASP A 58 6.97 5.95 46.30
N LEU A 59 7.30 7.20 46.59
CA LEU A 59 8.39 7.99 45.98
C LEU A 59 9.78 7.43 46.33
N SER A 60 9.96 6.13 46.15
CA SER A 60 11.27 5.51 46.37
C SER A 60 12.23 5.84 45.21
N LYS A 61 13.54 5.97 45.52
CA LYS A 61 14.55 6.28 44.49
C LYS A 61 14.57 5.27 43.32
N HIS A 62 14.10 4.05 43.52
CA HIS A 62 14.09 3.03 42.48
C HIS A 62 12.94 3.23 41.48
N SER A 63 11.74 3.59 41.98
CA SER A 63 10.59 3.91 41.14
C SER A 63 10.84 5.17 40.32
N MET A 64 11.43 6.20 40.93
CA MET A 64 11.76 7.46 40.25
C MET A 64 12.69 7.26 39.04
N LYS A 65 13.71 6.39 39.18
CA LYS A 65 14.60 6.12 38.03
C LYS A 65 13.86 5.47 36.82
N GLN A 66 12.90 4.60 37.11
CA GLN A 66 12.09 3.99 36.02
C GLN A 66 11.19 5.01 35.33
N PHE A 67 10.64 5.97 36.09
CA PHE A 67 9.85 7.06 35.50
C PHE A 67 10.71 8.00 34.65
N ASP A 68 11.93 8.33 35.10
CA ASP A 68 12.83 9.13 34.30
C ASP A 68 13.23 8.43 32.99
N GLU A 69 13.48 7.11 33.03
CA GLU A 69 13.77 6.33 31.81
C GLU A 69 12.57 6.33 30.85
N LEU A 70 11.34 6.17 31.34
CA LEU A 70 10.13 6.24 30.52
C LEU A 70 9.89 7.67 29.99
N SER A 71 10.07 8.67 30.82
CA SER A 71 9.95 10.07 30.46
C SER A 71 10.90 10.43 29.31
N ASP A 72 12.16 10.00 29.40
CA ASP A 72 13.16 10.25 28.36
C ASP A 72 12.84 9.46 27.06
N GLU A 73 12.33 8.22 27.18
CA GLU A 73 12.00 7.39 26.01
C GLU A 73 10.83 7.98 25.17
N PHE A 74 9.83 8.53 25.85
CA PHE A 74 8.62 9.09 25.20
C PHE A 74 8.63 10.61 25.08
N ASP A 75 9.73 11.28 25.47
CA ASP A 75 9.84 12.75 25.50
C ASP A 75 8.69 13.40 26.32
N ILE A 76 8.36 12.78 27.44
CA ILE A 76 7.33 13.21 28.37
C ILE A 76 7.96 14.01 29.51
N GLN A 77 7.40 15.17 29.79
CA GLN A 77 7.77 15.95 30.98
C GLN A 77 6.65 15.83 31.99
N TYR A 78 7.00 15.62 33.25
CA TYR A 78 6.03 15.56 34.35
C TYR A 78 6.50 16.36 35.56
N GLU A 79 5.52 16.82 36.33
CA GLU A 79 5.74 17.28 37.71
C GLU A 79 4.63 16.78 38.63
N LEU A 80 5.01 16.48 39.86
CA LEU A 80 4.12 16.10 40.94
C LEU A 80 4.12 17.20 41.99
N LEU A 81 2.94 17.69 42.30
CA LEU A 81 2.73 18.76 43.28
C LEU A 81 1.98 18.21 44.51
N ASP A 82 2.35 18.70 45.68
CA ASP A 82 1.57 18.56 46.91
C ASP A 82 1.32 19.95 47.49
N THR A 83 0.06 20.31 47.72
CA THR A 83 -0.33 21.64 48.23
C THR A 83 0.29 22.81 47.45
N GLY A 84 0.51 22.63 46.14
CA GLY A 84 1.14 23.63 45.25
C GLY A 84 2.67 23.68 45.35
N GLN A 85 3.31 22.74 46.05
CA GLN A 85 4.77 22.62 46.09
C GLN A 85 5.23 21.44 45.21
N VAL A 86 6.24 21.64 44.36
CA VAL A 86 6.80 20.59 43.52
C VAL A 86 7.55 19.57 44.41
N LEU A 87 7.03 18.34 44.44
CA LEU A 87 7.68 17.22 45.13
C LEU A 87 8.77 16.58 44.28
N THR A 88 8.45 16.40 43.00
CA THR A 88 9.38 15.78 42.05
C THR A 88 9.00 16.18 40.62
N HIS A 89 9.95 16.08 39.70
CA HIS A 89 9.78 16.39 38.30
C HIS A 89 10.70 15.53 37.40
N SER A 90 10.38 15.43 36.13
CA SER A 90 11.21 14.72 35.13
C SER A 90 12.59 15.37 34.95
N HIS A 91 13.55 14.62 34.46
CA HIS A 91 14.91 15.10 34.19
C HIS A 91 14.92 16.25 33.16
N THR A 92 14.03 16.21 32.18
CA THR A 92 13.88 17.20 31.08
C THR A 92 12.95 18.38 31.43
N TYR A 93 12.66 18.56 32.73
CA TYR A 93 11.69 19.55 33.24
C TYR A 93 12.02 20.98 32.81
N GLN A 94 11.02 21.68 32.26
CA GLN A 94 11.08 23.10 31.88
C GLN A 94 10.05 23.91 32.68
N HIS A 95 10.50 24.61 33.69
CA HIS A 95 9.63 25.37 34.60
C HIS A 95 8.66 26.31 33.88
N GLU A 96 9.11 27.00 32.82
CA GLU A 96 8.24 27.91 32.04
C GLU A 96 7.10 27.20 31.32
N LEU A 97 7.25 25.91 30.96
CA LEU A 97 6.23 25.08 30.34
C LEU A 97 5.08 24.84 31.31
N PHE A 98 5.40 24.47 32.56
CA PHE A 98 4.43 24.16 33.60
C PHE A 98 3.73 25.42 34.14
N GLU A 99 4.42 26.55 34.21
CA GLU A 99 3.81 27.82 34.60
C GLU A 99 2.77 28.34 33.60
N LYS A 100 2.95 28.04 32.31
CA LYS A 100 2.03 28.44 31.22
C LYS A 100 1.02 27.38 30.83
N GLY A 101 1.19 26.14 31.28
CA GLY A 101 0.28 25.04 31.05
C GLY A 101 -1.09 25.36 31.61
N ASN A 102 -2.15 25.09 30.88
CA ASN A 102 -3.51 25.34 31.34
C ASN A 102 -3.99 24.15 32.18
N LEU A 103 -4.10 24.34 33.46
CA LEU A 103 -4.40 23.32 34.48
C LEU A 103 -5.89 22.96 34.58
N SER A 104 -6.58 22.78 33.48
CA SER A 104 -7.88 22.12 33.51
C SER A 104 -7.71 20.62 33.67
N GLU A 105 -8.42 20.01 34.62
CA GLU A 105 -8.43 18.54 34.76
C GLU A 105 -8.64 17.83 33.43
N GLY A 106 -7.87 16.78 33.20
CA GLY A 106 -7.90 15.97 31.99
C GLY A 106 -6.97 16.46 30.91
N PHE A 107 -7.23 15.95 29.72
CA PHE A 107 -6.39 16.23 28.55
C PHE A 107 -6.69 17.56 27.90
N SER A 108 -5.63 18.36 27.60
CA SER A 108 -5.75 19.59 26.84
C SER A 108 -4.63 19.79 25.82
N TYR A 109 -4.75 20.82 24.99
CA TYR A 109 -3.70 21.22 24.03
C TYR A 109 -3.38 22.69 24.26
N PHE A 110 -2.11 23.05 24.21
CA PHE A 110 -1.66 24.44 24.27
C PHE A 110 -0.41 24.68 23.46
N TRP A 111 -0.16 25.95 23.12
CA TRP A 111 1.02 26.37 22.38
C TRP A 111 2.06 26.93 23.34
N PHE A 112 3.28 26.38 23.26
CA PHE A 112 4.41 26.87 24.02
C PHE A 112 5.66 26.84 23.11
N ASP A 113 6.43 27.93 23.11
CA ASP A 113 7.65 28.11 22.32
C ASP A 113 7.53 27.71 20.83
N GLY A 114 6.40 28.05 20.20
CA GLY A 114 6.15 27.74 18.79
C GLY A 114 5.82 26.29 18.50
N GLN A 115 5.65 25.44 19.53
CA GLN A 115 5.26 24.04 19.42
C GLN A 115 3.90 23.80 20.08
N LEU A 116 3.17 22.81 19.54
CA LEU A 116 1.94 22.34 20.12
C LEU A 116 2.24 21.21 21.12
N TRP A 117 1.73 21.37 22.33
CA TRP A 117 1.89 20.42 23.42
C TRP A 117 0.56 19.77 23.78
N ARG A 118 0.61 18.49 24.12
CA ARG A 118 -0.47 17.75 24.77
C ARG A 118 -0.21 17.77 26.27
N SER A 119 -1.19 18.12 27.08
CA SER A 119 -1.11 18.10 28.54
C SER A 119 -2.17 17.20 29.13
N LEU A 120 -1.85 16.59 30.25
CA LEU A 120 -2.73 15.90 31.16
C LEU A 120 -2.52 16.46 32.56
N ALA A 121 -3.61 16.90 33.19
CA ALA A 121 -3.61 17.26 34.59
C ALA A 121 -4.56 16.33 35.34
N ALA A 122 -4.08 15.67 36.38
CA ALA A 122 -4.86 14.79 37.22
C ALA A 122 -4.65 15.10 38.71
N GLN A 123 -5.69 14.93 39.51
CA GLN A 123 -5.64 15.08 40.94
C GLN A 123 -6.18 13.84 41.64
N GLN A 124 -5.56 13.46 42.74
CA GLN A 124 -6.02 12.34 43.54
C GLN A 124 -7.26 12.74 44.36
N GLU A 125 -8.34 11.95 44.31
CA GLU A 125 -9.64 12.29 44.92
C GLU A 125 -9.59 12.59 46.43
N ASP A 126 -8.69 11.94 47.17
CA ASP A 126 -8.60 12.03 48.65
C ASP A 126 -7.37 12.82 49.15
N SER A 127 -6.61 13.47 48.26
CA SER A 127 -5.39 14.22 48.61
C SER A 127 -5.25 15.48 47.78
N GLU A 128 -4.34 16.37 48.21
CA GLU A 128 -3.99 17.56 47.42
C GLU A 128 -2.84 17.30 46.43
N LEU A 129 -2.56 16.01 46.17
CA LEU A 129 -1.59 15.60 45.18
C LEU A 129 -2.14 15.84 43.78
N GLN A 130 -1.37 16.58 42.99
CA GLN A 130 -1.64 16.86 41.59
C GLN A 130 -0.47 16.42 40.74
N VAL A 131 -0.74 15.84 39.59
CA VAL A 131 0.26 15.50 38.60
C VAL A 131 -0.04 16.25 37.30
N GLU A 132 1.01 16.76 36.69
CA GLU A 132 0.96 17.38 35.38
C GLU A 132 1.94 16.68 34.46
N VAL A 133 1.44 16.29 33.29
CA VAL A 133 2.21 15.58 32.29
C VAL A 133 2.10 16.31 30.97
N PHE A 134 3.22 16.54 30.31
CA PHE A 134 3.31 17.26 29.04
C PHE A 134 4.11 16.47 28.02
N GLN A 135 3.64 16.49 26.78
CA GLN A 135 4.34 15.86 25.65
C GLN A 135 4.24 16.74 24.41
N PRO A 136 5.35 17.01 23.69
CA PRO A 136 5.29 17.75 22.45
C PRO A 136 4.65 16.90 21.35
N ILE A 137 3.73 17.50 20.58
CA ILE A 137 3.07 16.80 19.46
C ILE A 137 4.06 16.47 18.34
N SER A 138 5.17 17.21 18.24
CA SER A 138 6.25 16.91 17.27
C SER A 138 6.80 15.50 17.42
N THR A 139 6.99 14.99 18.64
CA THR A 139 7.46 13.62 18.90
C THR A 139 6.49 12.59 18.36
N ARG A 140 5.18 12.77 18.61
CA ARG A 140 4.12 11.90 18.08
C ARG A 140 4.08 11.88 16.56
N ILE A 141 4.26 13.06 15.92
CA ILE A 141 4.30 13.19 14.46
C ILE A 141 5.54 12.49 13.89
N GLU A 142 6.68 12.61 14.54
CA GLU A 142 7.93 11.97 14.09
C GLU A 142 7.80 10.45 14.05
N GLU A 143 7.17 9.83 15.04
CA GLU A 143 6.90 8.38 15.06
C GLU A 143 5.96 7.95 13.92
N VAL A 144 4.89 8.72 13.71
CA VAL A 144 3.98 8.48 12.58
C VAL A 144 4.71 8.58 11.24
N LEU A 145 5.59 9.58 11.08
CA LEU A 145 6.39 9.74 9.86
C LEU A 145 7.36 8.58 9.63
N LYS A 146 8.00 8.07 10.68
CA LYS A 146 8.87 6.87 10.60
C LYS A 146 8.09 5.65 10.14
N ALA A 147 6.92 5.41 10.73
CA ALA A 147 6.02 4.32 10.33
C ALA A 147 5.57 4.48 8.86
N LEU A 148 5.20 5.70 8.46
CA LEU A 148 4.77 6.02 7.10
C LEU A 148 5.89 5.79 6.07
N ALA A 149 7.12 6.15 6.41
CA ALA A 149 8.29 5.88 5.56
C ALA A 149 8.49 4.37 5.35
N GLY A 150 8.33 3.56 6.41
CA GLY A 150 8.37 2.10 6.33
C GLY A 150 7.29 1.53 5.41
N TYR A 151 6.02 1.94 5.59
CA TYR A 151 4.90 1.50 4.75
C TYR A 151 5.08 1.92 3.28
N SER A 152 5.55 3.13 3.05
CA SER A 152 5.84 3.63 1.69
C SER A 152 6.95 2.83 1.02
N GLY A 153 8.01 2.48 1.74
CA GLY A 153 9.09 1.64 1.23
C GLY A 153 8.60 0.25 0.81
N LEU A 154 7.80 -0.40 1.65
CA LEU A 154 7.19 -1.69 1.33
C LEU A 154 6.26 -1.60 0.10
N MET A 155 5.50 -0.52 -0.01
CA MET A 155 4.58 -0.31 -1.14
C MET A 155 5.32 -0.11 -2.46
N VAL A 156 6.42 0.63 -2.46
CA VAL A 156 7.30 0.79 -3.64
C VAL A 156 7.88 -0.57 -4.06
N LEU A 157 8.35 -1.37 -3.10
CA LEU A 157 8.84 -2.72 -3.37
C LEU A 157 7.75 -3.60 -3.99
N PHE A 158 6.53 -3.55 -3.44
CA PHE A 158 5.39 -4.27 -3.98
C PHE A 158 5.08 -3.87 -5.43
N TRP A 159 5.07 -2.58 -5.76
CA TRP A 159 4.83 -2.10 -7.13
C TRP A 159 5.94 -2.53 -8.11
N LEU A 160 7.19 -2.55 -7.65
CA LEU A 160 8.31 -3.05 -8.47
C LEU A 160 8.14 -4.54 -8.77
N LEU A 161 7.83 -5.36 -7.76
CA LEU A 161 7.57 -6.79 -7.95
C LEU A 161 6.36 -7.03 -8.88
N GLN A 162 5.28 -6.30 -8.67
CA GLN A 162 4.09 -6.37 -9.51
C GLN A 162 4.42 -6.01 -10.97
N TRP A 163 5.18 -4.94 -11.19
CA TRP A 163 5.60 -4.54 -12.54
C TRP A 163 6.38 -5.65 -13.23
N VAL A 164 7.34 -6.27 -12.56
CA VAL A 164 8.13 -7.39 -13.11
C VAL A 164 7.22 -8.56 -13.45
N ILE A 165 6.36 -8.99 -12.54
CA ILE A 165 5.46 -10.14 -12.73
C ILE A 165 4.48 -9.88 -13.89
N VAL A 166 3.83 -8.71 -13.92
CA VAL A 166 2.85 -8.37 -14.97
C VAL A 166 3.54 -8.26 -16.33
N SER A 167 4.72 -7.62 -16.40
CA SER A 167 5.48 -7.51 -17.64
C SER A 167 5.88 -8.89 -18.18
N TRP A 168 6.43 -9.74 -17.33
CA TRP A 168 6.86 -11.09 -17.72
C TRP A 168 5.67 -11.96 -18.18
N ARG A 169 4.58 -11.98 -17.44
CA ARG A 169 3.36 -12.73 -17.80
C ARG A 169 2.76 -12.24 -19.11
N THR A 170 2.70 -10.93 -19.32
CA THR A 170 2.13 -10.35 -20.54
C THR A 170 2.99 -10.68 -21.75
N GLU A 171 4.33 -10.68 -21.63
CA GLU A 171 5.22 -11.10 -22.71
C GLU A 171 5.00 -12.56 -23.12
N GLN A 172 4.88 -13.46 -22.16
CA GLN A 172 4.62 -14.89 -22.45
C GLN A 172 3.30 -15.10 -23.18
N GLN A 173 2.22 -14.45 -22.73
CA GLN A 173 0.90 -14.58 -23.35
C GLN A 173 0.86 -14.01 -24.78
N LEU A 174 1.54 -12.88 -25.01
CA LEU A 174 1.61 -12.27 -26.33
C LEU A 174 2.54 -13.01 -27.31
N ALA A 175 3.54 -13.73 -26.78
CA ALA A 175 4.40 -14.58 -27.61
C ALA A 175 3.58 -15.70 -28.30
N ALA A 176 2.62 -16.31 -27.60
CA ALA A 176 1.72 -17.32 -28.16
C ALA A 176 0.86 -16.75 -29.30
N LEU A 177 0.31 -15.53 -29.12
CA LEU A 177 -0.45 -14.84 -30.19
C LEU A 177 0.40 -14.51 -31.40
N ASN A 178 1.63 -14.05 -31.20
CA ASN A 178 2.56 -13.76 -32.30
C ASN A 178 2.93 -15.04 -33.06
N LEU A 179 3.12 -16.16 -32.37
CA LEU A 179 3.38 -17.46 -33.02
C LEU A 179 2.18 -17.89 -33.84
N LEU A 180 0.97 -17.83 -33.30
CA LEU A 180 -0.26 -18.14 -34.01
C LEU A 180 -0.41 -17.25 -35.26
N SER A 181 -0.20 -15.96 -35.16
CA SER A 181 -0.24 -15.02 -36.28
C SER A 181 0.75 -15.40 -37.39
N LYS A 182 2.00 -15.77 -37.03
CA LYS A 182 3.00 -16.22 -38.00
C LYS A 182 2.58 -17.52 -38.68
N ARG A 183 2.02 -18.49 -37.97
CA ARG A 183 1.53 -19.74 -38.55
C ARG A 183 0.37 -19.51 -39.53
N ILE A 184 -0.55 -18.62 -39.17
CA ILE A 184 -1.62 -18.21 -40.09
C ILE A 184 -1.06 -17.58 -41.36
N ALA A 185 -0.09 -16.68 -41.24
CA ALA A 185 0.53 -16.00 -42.38
C ALA A 185 1.31 -16.95 -43.30
N GLN A 186 1.78 -18.09 -42.81
CA GLN A 186 2.48 -19.12 -43.58
C GLN A 186 1.55 -20.12 -44.30
N LYS A 187 0.21 -20.05 -44.05
CA LYS A 187 -0.75 -20.90 -44.76
C LYS A 187 -0.86 -20.47 -46.23
N THR A 188 -0.78 -21.43 -47.09
CA THR A 188 -0.92 -21.27 -48.56
C THR A 188 -1.99 -22.21 -49.08
N ALA A 189 -2.44 -22.04 -50.31
CA ALA A 189 -3.42 -22.91 -50.94
C ALA A 189 -2.98 -24.39 -51.01
N SER A 190 -1.66 -24.64 -50.93
CA SER A 190 -1.08 -25.99 -50.90
C SER A 190 -0.89 -26.57 -49.49
N ASN A 191 -1.09 -25.73 -48.45
CA ASN A 191 -0.94 -26.18 -47.06
C ASN A 191 -2.10 -25.65 -46.20
N LEU A 192 -3.23 -26.34 -46.22
CA LEU A 192 -4.46 -26.03 -45.50
C LEU A 192 -4.69 -26.95 -44.28
N GLU A 193 -3.63 -27.61 -43.78
CA GLU A 193 -3.73 -28.44 -42.59
C GLU A 193 -4.23 -27.66 -41.39
N PRO A 194 -5.02 -28.26 -40.46
CA PRO A 194 -5.48 -27.62 -39.26
C PRO A 194 -4.34 -27.07 -38.41
N ILE A 195 -4.57 -25.94 -37.78
CA ILE A 195 -3.64 -25.36 -36.82
C ILE A 195 -3.85 -26.08 -35.49
N GLN A 196 -2.80 -26.70 -34.97
CA GLN A 196 -2.77 -27.37 -33.66
C GLN A 196 -1.79 -26.61 -32.77
N GLU A 197 -2.27 -26.08 -31.67
CA GLU A 197 -1.47 -25.38 -30.66
C GLU A 197 -1.82 -25.97 -29.29
N PRO A 198 -0.95 -26.80 -28.68
CA PRO A 198 -1.22 -27.42 -27.40
C PRO A 198 -1.22 -26.43 -26.22
N ASP A 199 -0.53 -25.27 -26.37
CA ASP A 199 -0.31 -24.31 -25.28
C ASP A 199 -1.12 -23.00 -25.46
N VAL A 200 -2.26 -23.05 -26.13
CA VAL A 200 -3.07 -21.87 -26.38
C VAL A 200 -3.93 -21.53 -25.18
N ILE A 201 -3.99 -20.25 -24.86
CA ILE A 201 -4.88 -19.68 -23.87
C ILE A 201 -6.32 -20.05 -24.23
N THR A 202 -7.10 -20.53 -23.27
CA THR A 202 -8.47 -21.03 -23.45
C THR A 202 -9.37 -20.05 -24.23
N GLU A 203 -9.15 -18.74 -24.04
CA GLU A 203 -9.91 -17.66 -24.68
C GLU A 203 -9.68 -17.56 -26.20
N ILE A 204 -8.57 -18.13 -26.70
CA ILE A 204 -8.21 -18.09 -28.13
C ILE A 204 -8.66 -19.37 -28.85
N GLN A 205 -8.97 -20.45 -28.12
CA GLN A 205 -9.39 -21.70 -28.70
C GLN A 205 -10.59 -21.56 -29.66
N PRO A 206 -11.65 -20.79 -29.36
CA PRO A 206 -12.77 -20.58 -30.27
C PRO A 206 -12.35 -19.93 -31.61
N VAL A 207 -11.31 -19.07 -31.58
CA VAL A 207 -10.79 -18.44 -32.80
C VAL A 207 -10.03 -19.44 -33.65
N ILE A 208 -9.26 -20.34 -33.05
CA ILE A 208 -8.56 -21.43 -33.74
C ILE A 208 -9.56 -22.39 -34.37
N ASP A 209 -10.62 -22.75 -33.66
CA ASP A 209 -11.67 -23.64 -34.13
C ASP A 209 -12.41 -23.03 -35.34
N ALA A 210 -12.77 -21.75 -35.27
CA ALA A 210 -13.38 -21.04 -36.38
C ALA A 210 -12.45 -20.97 -37.60
N LEU A 211 -11.16 -20.72 -37.38
CA LEU A 211 -10.16 -20.70 -38.44
C LEU A 211 -9.98 -22.06 -39.08
N ASN A 212 -9.90 -23.13 -38.31
CA ASN A 212 -9.80 -24.49 -38.79
C ASN A 212 -11.05 -24.89 -39.63
N GLN A 213 -12.23 -24.46 -39.22
CA GLN A 213 -13.44 -24.64 -40.04
C GLN A 213 -13.37 -23.90 -41.39
N LEU A 214 -12.82 -22.69 -41.40
CA LEU A 214 -12.59 -21.94 -42.63
C LEU A 214 -11.60 -22.63 -43.57
N LEU A 215 -10.46 -23.09 -43.02
CA LEU A 215 -9.46 -23.85 -43.77
C LEU A 215 -10.05 -25.14 -44.38
N ALA A 216 -10.85 -25.89 -43.62
CA ALA A 216 -11.54 -27.08 -44.11
C ALA A 216 -12.60 -26.78 -45.24
N ARG A 217 -13.30 -25.64 -45.16
CA ARG A 217 -14.20 -25.20 -46.26
C ARG A 217 -13.41 -24.82 -47.50
N LEU A 218 -12.32 -24.07 -47.36
CA LEU A 218 -11.45 -23.66 -48.46
C LEU A 218 -10.83 -24.89 -49.16
N GLN A 219 -10.34 -25.87 -48.38
CA GLN A 219 -9.79 -27.10 -48.93
C GLN A 219 -10.83 -27.86 -49.78
N ARG A 220 -12.08 -27.98 -49.28
CA ARG A 220 -13.18 -28.62 -50.04
C ARG A 220 -13.48 -27.88 -51.34
N ALA A 221 -13.52 -26.55 -51.33
CA ALA A 221 -13.76 -25.73 -52.49
C ALA A 221 -12.65 -25.89 -53.55
N LEU A 222 -11.37 -25.90 -53.15
CA LEU A 222 -10.23 -26.10 -54.04
C LEU A 222 -10.22 -27.48 -54.67
N VAL A 223 -10.55 -28.53 -53.90
CA VAL A 223 -10.66 -29.90 -54.44
C VAL A 223 -11.78 -30.01 -55.45
N ALA A 224 -12.96 -29.37 -55.22
CA ALA A 224 -14.07 -29.33 -56.12
C ALA A 224 -13.71 -28.60 -57.44
N GLU A 225 -13.03 -27.45 -57.35
CA GLU A 225 -12.55 -26.71 -58.50
C GLU A 225 -11.54 -27.51 -59.35
N GLN A 226 -10.58 -28.18 -58.68
CA GLN A 226 -9.61 -29.05 -59.38
C GLN A 226 -10.28 -30.21 -60.11
N ARG A 227 -11.28 -30.85 -59.48
CA ARG A 227 -12.08 -31.89 -60.15
C ARG A 227 -12.87 -31.37 -61.33
N PHE A 228 -13.56 -30.25 -61.15
CA PHE A 228 -14.30 -29.62 -62.26
C PHE A 228 -13.41 -29.29 -63.44
N THR A 229 -12.20 -28.71 -63.18
CA THR A 229 -11.22 -28.37 -64.23
C THR A 229 -10.67 -29.61 -64.91
N ALA A 230 -10.42 -30.70 -64.19
CA ALA A 230 -10.00 -31.99 -64.77
C ALA A 230 -11.07 -32.62 -65.64
N ASP A 231 -12.32 -32.64 -65.15
CA ASP A 231 -13.47 -33.22 -65.90
C ASP A 231 -13.76 -32.42 -67.19
N ALA A 232 -13.76 -31.07 -67.08
CA ALA A 232 -13.94 -30.19 -68.24
C ALA A 232 -12.82 -30.38 -69.28
N SER A 233 -11.55 -30.57 -68.83
CA SER A 233 -10.43 -30.82 -69.72
C SER A 233 -10.53 -32.19 -70.42
N HIS A 234 -11.12 -33.19 -69.79
CA HIS A 234 -11.35 -34.53 -70.36
C HIS A 234 -12.48 -34.47 -71.43
N GLU A 235 -13.57 -33.77 -71.13
CA GLU A 235 -14.70 -33.58 -72.06
C GLU A 235 -14.31 -32.79 -73.31
N LEU A 236 -13.43 -31.80 -73.21
CA LEU A 236 -12.94 -31.00 -74.33
C LEU A 236 -11.93 -31.77 -75.23
N ARG A 237 -11.41 -32.91 -74.76
CA ARG A 237 -10.38 -33.70 -75.46
C ARG A 237 -11.00 -34.94 -76.17
N SER A 238 -12.24 -35.32 -75.90
CA SER A 238 -13.04 -36.35 -76.56
C SER A 238 -13.88 -35.78 -77.68
#